data_b642fdf24ad92ee38fa7dea261d27e3c
#
_entry.id   b642fdf24ad92ee38fa7dea261d27e3c
#
_cell.length_a   1.000
_cell.length_b   1.000
_cell.length_c   1.000
_cell.angle_alpha   90.00
_cell.angle_beta   90.00
_cell.angle_gamma   90.00
#
_symmetry.space_group_name_H-M   'P 1'
#
loop_
_entity.id
_entity.type
_entity.pdbx_description
1 polymer ?
#
loop_
_entity_poly.entity_id
_entity_poly.type
_entity_poly.pdbx_seq_one_letter_code
_entity_poly.pdbx_strand_id
1 'polypeptide(L)'
;MIAAARRVQPDLKVLVFSAESKPAVIESLFRNQEIDGFVRKARNDARELQVAFEKISKNEQHYPKQVADFNKHQNSHSFSDFDITIISLLAQGTPQKNIPEYLLANKIKPSGLSSVEKRLNQIRGVYEFNNNEQLVAFCKDMGII
;
A
#
# COMPACT_ATOMS: atom_id res chain seq x y z
N MET A 1 12.44 6.58 -17.40
CA MET A 1 11.69 7.36 -18.39
C MET A 1 11.32 8.74 -17.85
N ILE A 2 10.55 8.89 -16.79
CA ILE A 2 10.16 10.19 -16.21
C ILE A 2 11.36 11.07 -15.83
N ALA A 3 12.34 10.52 -15.12
CA ALA A 3 13.54 11.24 -14.73
C ALA A 3 14.36 11.77 -15.94
N ALA A 4 14.39 11.02 -17.04
CA ALA A 4 15.06 11.46 -18.26
C ALA A 4 14.31 12.62 -18.95
N ALA A 5 12.98 12.58 -18.96
CA ALA A 5 12.15 13.66 -19.51
C ALA A 5 12.30 14.95 -18.69
N ARG A 6 12.35 14.86 -17.35
CA ARG A 6 12.57 16.03 -16.49
C ARG A 6 13.97 16.63 -16.58
N ARG A 7 14.98 15.88 -17.04
CA ARG A 7 16.29 16.47 -17.35
C ARG A 7 16.23 17.46 -18.52
N VAL A 8 15.32 17.23 -19.48
CA VAL A 8 15.10 18.10 -20.63
C VAL A 8 14.14 19.24 -20.29
N GLN A 9 13.10 18.93 -19.53
CA GLN A 9 12.07 19.88 -19.10
C GLN A 9 11.81 19.73 -17.61
N PRO A 10 12.48 20.51 -16.73
CA PRO A 10 12.40 20.36 -15.28
C PRO A 10 10.98 20.54 -14.72
N ASP A 11 10.16 21.40 -15.29
CA ASP A 11 8.79 21.70 -14.85
C ASP A 11 7.74 20.75 -15.46
N LEU A 12 8.18 19.66 -16.08
CA LEU A 12 7.29 18.68 -16.70
C LEU A 12 6.33 18.09 -15.66
N LYS A 13 5.04 18.28 -15.89
CA LYS A 13 3.98 17.64 -15.11
C LYS A 13 3.70 16.24 -15.64
N VAL A 14 3.54 15.30 -14.73
CA VAL A 14 3.36 13.88 -15.06
C VAL A 14 2.05 13.37 -14.49
N LEU A 15 1.11 13.02 -15.36
CA LEU A 15 -0.12 12.31 -15.04
C LEU A 15 -0.02 10.86 -15.52
N VAL A 16 -0.21 9.91 -14.61
CA VAL A 16 -0.26 8.49 -14.94
C VAL A 16 -1.72 8.07 -15.14
N PHE A 17 -2.00 7.42 -16.25
CA PHE A 17 -3.30 6.85 -16.58
C PHE A 17 -3.16 5.34 -16.76
N SER A 18 -3.59 4.56 -15.75
CA SER A 18 -3.34 3.13 -15.68
C SER A 18 -4.51 2.34 -15.10
N ALA A 19 -4.58 1.05 -15.42
CA ALA A 19 -5.52 0.11 -14.81
C ALA A 19 -5.07 -0.36 -13.40
N GLU A 20 -3.88 0.06 -12.94
CA GLU A 20 -3.38 -0.30 -11.60
C GLU A 20 -4.38 0.13 -10.51
N SER A 21 -4.63 -0.74 -9.57
CA SER A 21 -5.62 -0.53 -8.50
C SER A 21 -5.05 -0.65 -7.09
N LYS A 22 -3.83 -1.14 -6.94
CA LYS A 22 -3.19 -1.32 -5.64
C LYS A 22 -2.67 0.01 -5.08
N PRO A 23 -3.23 0.52 -3.97
CA PRO A 23 -2.87 1.82 -3.42
C PRO A 23 -1.39 1.97 -3.11
N ALA A 24 -0.73 0.93 -2.57
CA ALA A 24 0.69 0.97 -2.24
C ALA A 24 1.58 1.11 -3.50
N VAL A 25 1.18 0.48 -4.62
CA VAL A 25 1.89 0.62 -5.90
C VAL A 25 1.73 2.03 -6.44
N ILE A 26 0.50 2.56 -6.42
CA ILE A 26 0.20 3.92 -6.87
C ILE A 26 0.96 4.94 -6.01
N GLU A 27 0.95 4.79 -4.69
CA GLU A 27 1.69 5.68 -3.78
C GLU A 27 3.19 5.66 -4.06
N SER A 28 3.76 4.49 -4.38
CA SER A 28 5.17 4.39 -4.74
C SER A 28 5.54 5.20 -5.98
N LEU A 29 4.61 5.38 -6.92
CA LEU A 29 4.81 6.25 -8.10
C LEU A 29 4.92 7.72 -7.70
N PHE A 30 4.08 8.19 -6.77
CA PHE A 30 4.19 9.55 -6.24
C PHE A 30 5.51 9.76 -5.51
N ARG A 31 5.91 8.82 -4.67
CA ARG A 31 7.12 8.92 -3.86
C ARG A 31 8.43 8.75 -4.65
N ASN A 32 8.50 7.75 -5.52
CA ASN A 32 9.75 7.37 -6.19
C ASN A 32 9.91 7.98 -7.57
N GLN A 33 8.79 8.29 -8.26
CA GLN A 33 8.78 8.87 -9.59
C GLN A 33 8.32 10.33 -9.60
N GLU A 34 7.92 10.85 -8.43
CA GLU A 34 7.46 12.24 -8.25
C GLU A 34 6.37 12.65 -9.26
N ILE A 35 5.41 11.75 -9.50
CA ILE A 35 4.28 12.06 -10.39
C ILE A 35 3.37 13.11 -9.77
N ASP A 36 2.70 13.91 -10.61
CA ASP A 36 1.79 14.97 -10.16
C ASP A 36 0.35 14.47 -10.04
N GLY A 37 -0.01 13.40 -10.74
CA GLY A 37 -1.33 12.80 -10.64
C GLY A 37 -1.41 11.38 -11.15
N PHE A 38 -2.45 10.70 -10.69
CA PHE A 38 -2.80 9.36 -11.14
C PHE A 38 -4.31 9.27 -11.34
N VAL A 39 -4.73 8.74 -12.49
CA VAL A 39 -6.11 8.42 -12.81
C VAL A 39 -6.21 6.95 -13.19
N ARG A 40 -7.14 6.25 -12.56
CA ARG A 40 -7.40 4.85 -12.88
C ARG A 40 -8.27 4.73 -14.11
N LYS A 41 -7.88 3.84 -15.05
CA LYS A 41 -8.74 3.46 -16.18
C LYS A 41 -10.01 2.79 -15.69
N ALA A 42 -11.16 3.43 -15.89
CA ALA A 42 -12.47 2.94 -15.49
C ALA A 42 -13.54 3.49 -16.47
N ARG A 43 -14.82 3.07 -16.30
CA ARG A 43 -15.90 3.47 -17.21
C ARG A 43 -16.18 4.98 -17.27
N ASN A 44 -15.82 5.75 -16.25
CA ASN A 44 -16.06 7.20 -16.15
C ASN A 44 -14.75 7.98 -15.95
N ASP A 45 -13.66 7.52 -16.53
CA ASP A 45 -12.33 8.10 -16.38
C ASP A 45 -12.17 9.50 -17.01
N ALA A 46 -12.96 9.83 -18.01
CA ALA A 46 -12.90 11.14 -18.68
C ALA A 46 -13.13 12.31 -17.72
N ARG A 47 -14.10 12.20 -16.81
CA ARG A 47 -14.38 13.23 -15.79
C ARG A 47 -13.26 13.32 -14.76
N GLU A 48 -12.73 12.19 -14.33
CA GLU A 48 -11.61 12.15 -13.38
C GLU A 48 -10.34 12.71 -14.00
N LEU A 49 -10.06 12.42 -15.27
CA LEU A 49 -8.98 13.02 -16.04
C LEU A 49 -9.10 14.55 -16.09
N GLN A 50 -10.28 15.08 -16.36
CA GLN A 50 -10.52 16.53 -16.39
C GLN A 50 -10.20 17.16 -15.02
N VAL A 51 -10.70 16.59 -13.94
CA VAL A 51 -10.41 17.04 -12.56
C VAL A 51 -8.91 16.98 -12.25
N ALA A 52 -8.23 15.90 -12.69
CA ALA A 52 -6.80 15.75 -12.51
C ALA A 52 -6.02 16.85 -13.26
N PHE A 53 -6.36 17.13 -14.50
CA PHE A 53 -5.74 18.20 -15.29
C PHE A 53 -5.94 19.59 -14.63
N GLU A 54 -7.15 19.88 -14.14
CA GLU A 54 -7.43 21.14 -13.46
C GLU A 54 -6.57 21.31 -12.19
N LYS A 55 -6.44 20.26 -11.38
CA LYS A 55 -5.59 20.27 -10.17
C LYS A 55 -4.12 20.46 -10.52
N ILE A 56 -3.60 19.67 -11.45
CA ILE A 56 -2.20 19.71 -11.87
C ILE A 56 -1.83 21.08 -12.47
N SER A 57 -2.75 21.71 -13.21
CA SER A 57 -2.55 23.06 -13.74
C SER A 57 -2.41 24.14 -12.65
N LYS A 58 -2.98 23.88 -11.48
CA LYS A 58 -2.86 24.74 -10.27
C LYS A 58 -1.70 24.35 -9.35
N ASN A 59 -0.79 23.47 -9.82
CA ASN A 59 0.28 22.87 -9.02
C ASN A 59 -0.19 22.03 -7.82
N GLU A 60 -1.41 21.49 -7.89
CA GLU A 60 -1.94 20.57 -6.91
C GLU A 60 -1.76 19.12 -7.40
N GLN A 61 -1.52 18.19 -6.47
CA GLN A 61 -1.47 16.77 -6.81
C GLN A 61 -2.87 16.17 -6.89
N HIS A 62 -3.06 15.21 -7.81
CA HIS A 62 -4.30 14.45 -7.92
C HIS A 62 -4.10 12.99 -7.49
N TYR A 63 -4.62 12.66 -6.32
CA TYR A 63 -4.63 11.30 -5.78
C TYR A 63 -5.97 10.61 -6.03
N PRO A 64 -5.97 9.35 -6.48
CA PRO A 64 -7.17 8.53 -6.47
C PRO A 64 -7.72 8.37 -5.05
N LYS A 65 -9.04 8.27 -4.91
CA LYS A 65 -9.70 8.12 -3.60
C LYS A 65 -9.14 6.96 -2.78
N GLN A 66 -8.85 5.83 -3.44
CA GLN A 66 -8.28 4.64 -2.79
C GLN A 66 -6.92 4.92 -2.14
N VAL A 67 -6.09 5.77 -2.76
CA VAL A 67 -4.79 6.15 -2.19
C VAL A 67 -4.97 7.12 -1.03
N ALA A 68 -5.91 8.05 -1.12
CA ALA A 68 -6.22 8.96 -0.02
C ALA A 68 -6.72 8.21 1.22
N ASP A 69 -7.57 7.20 1.02
CA ASP A 69 -8.07 6.33 2.10
C ASP A 69 -6.94 5.46 2.67
N PHE A 70 -6.07 4.90 1.82
CA PHE A 70 -4.90 4.13 2.22
C PHE A 70 -3.94 4.97 3.09
N ASN A 71 -3.66 6.21 2.70
CA ASN A 71 -2.78 7.09 3.45
C ASN A 71 -3.35 7.47 4.82
N LYS A 72 -4.67 7.60 4.95
CA LYS A 72 -5.33 7.76 6.25
C LYS A 72 -5.09 6.55 7.15
N HIS A 73 -5.20 5.33 6.61
CA HIS A 73 -4.96 4.10 7.35
C HIS A 73 -3.47 3.89 7.66
N GLN A 74 -2.56 4.26 6.77
CA GLN A 74 -1.12 4.24 7.07
C GLN A 74 -0.73 5.19 8.21
N ASN A 75 -1.36 6.36 8.28
CA ASN A 75 -1.15 7.29 9.39
C ASN A 75 -1.70 6.77 10.72
N SER A 76 -2.65 5.83 10.70
CA SER A 76 -3.19 5.19 11.89
C SER A 76 -2.40 3.95 12.32
N HIS A 77 -1.74 3.25 11.38
CA HIS A 77 -0.92 2.07 11.68
C HIS A 77 0.09 1.80 10.56
N SER A 78 1.38 1.91 10.86
CA SER A 78 2.45 1.49 9.95
C SER A 78 2.78 0.02 10.19
N PHE A 79 2.76 -0.80 9.12
CA PHE A 79 3.21 -2.19 9.19
C PHE A 79 4.74 -2.24 9.30
N SER A 80 5.23 -2.86 10.38
CA SER A 80 6.66 -3.12 10.55
C SER A 80 7.10 -4.31 9.67
N ASP A 81 8.41 -4.48 9.49
CA ASP A 81 8.96 -5.66 8.79
C ASP A 81 8.52 -6.98 9.46
N PHE A 82 8.39 -6.97 10.79
CA PHE A 82 7.84 -8.09 11.55
C PHE A 82 6.39 -8.38 11.16
N ASP A 83 5.55 -7.36 11.03
CA ASP A 83 4.14 -7.50 10.64
C ASP A 83 4.03 -8.08 9.22
N ILE A 84 4.80 -7.52 8.30
CA ILE A 84 4.85 -8.00 6.91
C ILE A 84 5.29 -9.46 6.86
N THR A 85 6.28 -9.84 7.66
CA THR A 85 6.77 -11.22 7.72
C THR A 85 5.68 -12.18 8.21
N ILE A 86 5.05 -11.91 9.36
CA ILE A 86 4.04 -12.82 9.91
C ILE A 86 2.78 -12.90 9.05
N ILE A 87 2.36 -11.79 8.44
CA ILE A 87 1.21 -11.75 7.53
C ILE A 87 1.53 -12.49 6.22
N SER A 88 2.75 -12.34 5.68
CA SER A 88 3.20 -13.06 4.50
C SER A 88 3.22 -14.57 4.70
N LEU A 89 3.65 -15.04 5.88
CA LEU A 89 3.62 -16.47 6.23
C LEU A 89 2.18 -17.01 6.28
N LEU A 90 1.24 -16.26 6.87
CA LEU A 90 -0.18 -16.59 6.85
C LEU A 90 -0.71 -16.65 5.40
N ALA A 91 -0.33 -15.68 4.57
CA ALA A 91 -0.74 -15.63 3.16
C ALA A 91 -0.21 -16.80 2.32
N GLN A 92 0.92 -17.40 2.72
CA GLN A 92 1.49 -18.60 2.13
C GLN A 92 0.86 -19.90 2.67
N GLY A 93 -0.08 -19.80 3.60
CA GLY A 93 -0.76 -20.95 4.20
C GLY A 93 -0.05 -21.54 5.42
N THR A 94 0.97 -20.85 5.97
CA THR A 94 1.62 -21.29 7.21
C THR A 94 0.65 -21.16 8.39
N PRO A 95 0.33 -22.25 9.11
CA PRO A 95 -0.50 -22.17 10.31
C PRO A 95 0.12 -21.23 11.33
N GLN A 96 -0.70 -20.42 11.99
CA GLN A 96 -0.22 -19.44 12.98
C GLN A 96 0.68 -20.06 14.06
N LYS A 97 0.37 -21.29 14.51
CA LYS A 97 1.15 -22.04 15.48
C LYS A 97 2.58 -22.39 15.02
N ASN A 98 2.83 -22.43 13.73
CA ASN A 98 4.12 -22.78 13.13
C ASN A 98 4.97 -21.53 12.79
N ILE A 99 4.40 -20.33 12.86
CA ILE A 99 5.13 -19.08 12.62
C ILE A 99 6.34 -18.91 13.56
N PRO A 100 6.25 -19.24 14.88
CA PRO A 100 7.39 -19.16 15.80
C PRO A 100 8.63 -19.92 15.33
N GLU A 101 8.44 -21.09 14.74
CA GLU A 101 9.54 -21.93 14.23
C GLU A 101 10.30 -21.20 13.12
N TYR A 102 9.60 -20.61 12.17
CA TYR A 102 10.20 -19.79 11.12
C TYR A 102 10.96 -18.59 11.69
N LEU A 103 10.35 -17.87 12.64
CA LEU A 103 10.96 -16.69 13.25
C LEU A 103 12.26 -17.05 13.99
N LEU A 104 12.25 -18.17 14.74
CA LEU A 104 13.45 -18.69 15.42
C LEU A 104 14.56 -19.06 14.42
N ALA A 105 14.22 -19.80 13.37
CA ALA A 105 15.17 -20.23 12.34
C ALA A 105 15.84 -19.04 11.64
N ASN A 106 15.12 -17.94 11.45
CA ASN A 106 15.60 -16.72 10.80
C ASN A 106 16.10 -15.65 11.80
N LYS A 107 16.21 -15.98 13.09
CA LYS A 107 16.66 -15.07 14.15
C LYS A 107 15.86 -13.77 14.26
N ILE A 108 14.56 -13.82 13.91
CA ILE A 108 13.63 -12.70 14.00
C ILE A 108 13.02 -12.68 15.40
N LYS A 109 13.05 -11.54 16.05
CA LYS A 109 12.45 -11.35 17.38
C LYS A 109 11.32 -10.30 17.33
N PRO A 110 10.27 -10.47 18.13
CA PRO A 110 9.97 -11.59 19.06
C PRO A 110 9.53 -12.85 18.29
N SER A 111 9.93 -14.04 18.75
CA SER A 111 9.67 -15.31 18.07
C SER A 111 8.62 -16.20 18.78
N GLY A 112 8.09 -15.76 19.92
CA GLY A 112 7.10 -16.54 20.68
C GLY A 112 5.69 -16.49 20.09
N LEU A 113 4.94 -17.59 20.21
CA LEU A 113 3.55 -17.69 19.74
C LEU A 113 2.66 -16.58 20.33
N SER A 114 2.76 -16.34 21.65
CA SER A 114 1.99 -15.30 22.33
C SER A 114 2.26 -13.89 21.76
N SER A 115 3.50 -13.62 21.35
CA SER A 115 3.87 -12.35 20.72
C SER A 115 3.26 -12.20 19.33
N VAL A 116 3.28 -13.27 18.54
CA VAL A 116 2.64 -13.33 17.21
C VAL A 116 1.13 -13.10 17.34
N GLU A 117 0.49 -13.84 18.23
CA GLU A 117 -0.96 -13.72 18.50
C GLU A 117 -1.35 -12.32 18.95
N LYS A 118 -0.63 -11.78 19.93
CA LYS A 118 -0.86 -10.42 20.42
C LYS A 118 -0.75 -9.40 19.30
N ARG A 119 0.28 -9.51 18.47
CA ARG A 119 0.50 -8.56 17.37
C ARG A 119 -0.58 -8.65 16.31
N LEU A 120 -0.95 -9.86 15.87
CA LEU A 120 -2.05 -10.06 14.91
C LEU A 120 -3.39 -9.53 15.46
N ASN A 121 -3.66 -9.75 16.76
CA ASN A 121 -4.86 -9.22 17.39
C ASN A 121 -4.86 -7.69 17.43
N GLN A 122 -3.72 -7.05 17.70
CA GLN A 122 -3.59 -5.59 17.66
C GLN A 122 -3.87 -5.03 16.26
N ILE A 123 -3.26 -5.61 15.23
CA ILE A 123 -3.46 -5.17 13.85
C ILE A 123 -4.93 -5.35 13.43
N ARG A 124 -5.52 -6.52 13.72
CA ARG A 124 -6.93 -6.78 13.42
C ARG A 124 -7.85 -5.80 14.14
N GLY A 125 -7.54 -5.44 15.39
CA GLY A 125 -8.32 -4.47 16.15
C GLY A 125 -8.30 -3.07 15.54
N VAL A 126 -7.15 -2.62 15.00
CA VAL A 126 -7.03 -1.32 14.33
C VAL A 126 -7.92 -1.22 13.09
N TYR A 127 -8.04 -2.32 12.34
CA TYR A 127 -8.81 -2.37 11.10
C TYR A 127 -10.18 -3.01 11.24
N GLU A 128 -10.58 -3.36 12.46
CA GLU A 128 -11.86 -4.03 12.78
C GLU A 128 -12.07 -5.36 12.01
N PHE A 129 -10.98 -6.11 11.76
CA PHE A 129 -11.06 -7.42 11.12
C PHE A 129 -11.39 -8.53 12.13
N ASN A 130 -12.28 -9.44 11.73
CA ASN A 130 -12.72 -10.54 12.58
C ASN A 130 -11.75 -11.76 12.59
N ASN A 131 -10.95 -11.92 11.53
CA ASN A 131 -10.04 -13.06 11.36
C ASN A 131 -8.79 -12.68 10.58
N ASN A 132 -7.83 -13.62 10.50
CA ASN A 132 -6.57 -13.41 9.79
C ASN A 132 -6.76 -13.41 8.26
N GLU A 133 -7.76 -14.09 7.76
CA GLU A 133 -8.08 -14.15 6.32
C GLU A 133 -8.46 -12.77 5.80
N GLN A 134 -9.25 -12.02 6.55
CA GLN A 134 -9.60 -10.62 6.21
C GLN A 134 -8.35 -9.72 6.23
N LEU A 135 -7.48 -9.90 7.21
CA LEU A 135 -6.21 -9.16 7.29
C LEU A 135 -5.31 -9.48 6.08
N VAL A 136 -5.16 -10.76 5.74
CA VAL A 136 -4.35 -11.20 4.58
C VAL A 136 -4.92 -10.66 3.28
N ALA A 137 -6.26 -10.76 3.09
CA ALA A 137 -6.93 -10.22 1.92
C ALA A 137 -6.69 -8.72 1.78
N PHE A 138 -6.89 -7.96 2.84
CA PHE A 138 -6.62 -6.53 2.89
C PHE A 138 -5.17 -6.19 2.50
N CYS A 139 -4.19 -6.87 3.11
CA CYS A 139 -2.78 -6.62 2.83
C CYS A 139 -2.39 -6.94 1.38
N LYS A 140 -2.99 -7.97 0.77
CA LYS A 140 -2.82 -8.29 -0.65
C LYS A 140 -3.45 -7.23 -1.56
N ASP A 141 -4.67 -6.82 -1.26
CA ASP A 141 -5.40 -5.82 -2.05
C ASP A 141 -4.70 -4.46 -2.01
N MET A 142 -4.11 -4.11 -0.87
CA MET A 142 -3.33 -2.88 -0.70
C MET A 142 -1.91 -2.97 -1.26
N GLY A 143 -1.42 -4.15 -1.60
CA GLY A 143 -0.05 -4.36 -2.09
C GLY A 143 1.01 -4.25 -0.99
N ILE A 144 0.64 -4.53 0.27
CA ILE A 144 1.56 -4.56 1.42
C ILE A 144 2.37 -5.85 1.42
N ILE A 145 1.73 -6.94 0.98
CA ILE A 145 2.37 -8.27 0.81
C ILE A 145 2.13 -8.83 -0.58
#